data_892c87544c4d9b38187303adda494afb
#
_entry.id   892c87544c4d9b38187303adda494afb
#
_cell.length_a   1.000
_cell.length_b   1.000
_cell.length_c   1.000
_cell.angle_alpha   90.00
_cell.angle_beta   90.00
_cell.angle_gamma   90.00
#
_symmetry.space_group_name_H-M   'P 1'
#
loop_
_entity.id
_entity.type
_entity.pdbx_description
1 polymer ?
#
loop_
_entity_poly.entity_id
_entity_poly.type
_entity_poly.pdbx_seq_one_letter_code
_entity_poly.pdbx_strand_id
1 'polypeptide(L)'
;MTTERNPTRSVPIGSITVGAGHRIAVQSMTATKTYDVPATVAQVRSIVEAGGDIVRVAVDSRKDADGLATVADQVEANLAVDLQENYRLCERIAPHVAKLRYNPGHLYHHEREKPWQDKVKFIAGVAAENDCAIRVGVNCGSVDPEKAAKYEADDSIGPMLESAMDHCELLDSIGFTRYVVSLKDSDPAKVIEVNRRFAEQRPDVPLHLGVTEAGMPPDGIIKTRIAFEQLISRGIGDTIRVSLTLPNDRKHEEIAAGRGILEDIANGRVRSVVNFNTSGLNIISCPSCSRVENEAFVDLAAAVKEMTAYAQEHAITIAVMGCRVNGPGETDDADLGLWCAPNFVNLKKGPKELGAYPYEEILPRLREELDSLIESRSSAAVGV
;
A
#
# COMPACT_ATOMS: atom_id res chain seq x y z
N MET A 1 14.85 -8.84 2.31
CA MET A 1 15.52 -7.91 1.37
C MET A 1 15.10 -6.50 1.70
N THR A 2 16.04 -5.60 1.98
CA THR A 2 15.72 -4.16 2.08
C THR A 2 15.56 -3.64 0.66
N THR A 3 14.33 -3.40 0.24
CA THR A 3 14.06 -2.78 -1.06
C THR A 3 14.70 -1.40 -1.11
N GLU A 4 15.55 -1.15 -2.09
CA GLU A 4 16.11 0.18 -2.33
C GLU A 4 14.95 1.14 -2.64
N ARG A 5 14.86 2.21 -1.85
CA ARG A 5 13.79 3.19 -2.00
C ARG A 5 14.18 4.28 -2.97
N ASN A 6 13.20 4.84 -3.68
CA ASN A 6 13.41 5.98 -4.55
C ASN A 6 14.12 7.11 -3.78
N PRO A 7 15.07 7.83 -4.43
CA PRO A 7 15.83 8.92 -3.81
C PRO A 7 14.98 10.20 -3.68
N THR A 8 13.85 10.09 -2.98
CA THR A 8 12.94 11.22 -2.78
C THR A 8 13.57 12.26 -1.85
N ARG A 9 13.17 13.53 -2.01
CA ARG A 9 13.61 14.62 -1.13
C ARG A 9 13.07 14.44 0.29
N SER A 10 13.79 15.03 1.26
CA SER A 10 13.37 15.05 2.66
C SER A 10 12.32 16.13 2.87
N VAL A 11 11.16 15.79 3.43
CA VAL A 11 10.07 16.72 3.73
C VAL A 11 9.68 16.61 5.21
N PRO A 12 10.01 17.61 6.04
CA PRO A 12 9.57 17.66 7.42
C PRO A 12 8.05 17.91 7.51
N ILE A 13 7.39 17.20 8.43
CA ILE A 13 5.96 17.33 8.74
C ILE A 13 5.83 17.29 10.27
N GLY A 14 5.85 18.44 10.92
CA GLY A 14 5.88 18.54 12.36
C GLY A 14 7.13 17.84 12.95
N SER A 15 6.91 16.87 13.82
CA SER A 15 7.98 16.13 14.52
C SER A 15 8.58 14.99 13.68
N ILE A 16 8.07 14.71 12.49
CA ILE A 16 8.57 13.62 11.62
C ILE A 16 9.10 14.16 10.30
N THR A 17 9.90 13.33 9.64
CA THR A 17 10.39 13.58 8.28
C THR A 17 9.94 12.43 7.38
N VAL A 18 9.47 12.74 6.17
CA VAL A 18 9.12 11.76 5.14
C VAL A 18 10.02 11.92 3.92
N GLY A 19 10.16 10.86 3.11
CA GLY A 19 11.12 10.83 2.00
C GLY A 19 12.54 10.50 2.45
N ALA A 20 13.50 10.60 1.55
CA ALA A 20 14.94 10.41 1.79
C ALA A 20 15.29 9.12 2.58
N GLY A 21 14.55 8.04 2.35
CA GLY A 21 14.76 6.76 3.06
C GLY A 21 14.23 6.70 4.49
N HIS A 22 13.62 7.76 5.03
CA HIS A 22 12.97 7.72 6.35
C HIS A 22 11.85 6.68 6.35
N ARG A 23 11.48 6.16 7.54
CA ARG A 23 10.40 5.17 7.65
C ARG A 23 9.09 5.69 7.02
N ILE A 24 8.33 4.81 6.41
CA ILE A 24 7.05 5.16 5.81
C ILE A 24 6.07 5.57 6.92
N ALA A 25 5.55 6.79 6.82
CA ALA A 25 4.61 7.32 7.80
C ALA A 25 3.18 6.83 7.53
N VAL A 26 2.47 6.44 8.59
CA VAL A 26 1.07 6.01 8.51
C VAL A 26 0.16 7.15 8.94
N GLN A 27 -0.74 7.53 8.05
CA GLN A 27 -1.73 8.59 8.28
C GLN A 27 -3.14 8.00 8.34
N SER A 28 -4.00 8.53 9.24
CA SER A 28 -5.44 8.39 9.16
C SER A 28 -6.13 9.75 9.16
N MET A 29 -7.45 9.76 9.20
CA MET A 29 -8.26 10.98 9.16
C MET A 29 -9.43 10.86 10.11
N THR A 30 -9.75 11.97 10.81
CA THR A 30 -10.96 12.04 11.60
C THR A 30 -12.21 12.00 10.73
N ALA A 31 -13.28 11.46 11.29
CA ALA A 31 -14.62 11.45 10.69
C ALA A 31 -15.61 12.36 11.46
N THR A 32 -15.15 12.97 12.53
CA THR A 32 -15.92 13.95 13.31
C THR A 32 -16.01 15.30 12.60
N LYS A 33 -17.01 16.10 12.92
CA LYS A 33 -17.04 17.50 12.50
C LYS A 33 -15.96 18.25 13.28
N THR A 34 -15.05 18.94 12.60
CA THR A 34 -13.88 19.57 13.23
C THR A 34 -14.26 20.61 14.29
N TYR A 35 -15.41 21.27 14.14
CA TYR A 35 -15.97 22.18 15.16
C TYR A 35 -16.56 21.48 16.40
N ASP A 36 -16.77 20.16 16.34
CA ASP A 36 -17.05 19.34 17.53
C ASP A 36 -15.71 18.96 18.18
N VAL A 37 -15.19 19.92 18.93
CA VAL A 37 -13.84 19.82 19.51
C VAL A 37 -13.68 18.58 20.40
N PRO A 38 -14.57 18.26 21.35
CA PRO A 38 -14.41 17.09 22.20
C PRO A 38 -14.34 15.78 21.43
N ALA A 39 -15.24 15.58 20.46
CA ALA A 39 -15.25 14.38 19.62
C ALA A 39 -14.02 14.30 18.74
N THR A 40 -13.55 15.41 18.18
CA THR A 40 -12.38 15.46 17.31
C THR A 40 -11.09 15.19 18.11
N VAL A 41 -10.93 15.78 19.29
CA VAL A 41 -9.79 15.51 20.21
C VAL A 41 -9.73 14.04 20.58
N ALA A 42 -10.86 13.43 20.97
CA ALA A 42 -10.92 12.02 21.32
C ALA A 42 -10.49 11.13 20.15
N GLN A 43 -10.95 11.44 18.93
CA GLN A 43 -10.59 10.65 17.75
C GLN A 43 -9.14 10.86 17.31
N VAL A 44 -8.59 12.08 17.40
CA VAL A 44 -7.16 12.34 17.15
C VAL A 44 -6.31 11.52 18.11
N ARG A 45 -6.62 11.53 19.41
CA ARG A 45 -5.87 10.75 20.42
C ARG A 45 -5.93 9.25 20.11
N SER A 46 -7.11 8.71 19.81
CA SER A 46 -7.26 7.29 19.44
C SER A 46 -6.41 6.89 18.23
N ILE A 47 -6.31 7.75 17.20
CA ILE A 47 -5.46 7.51 16.04
C ILE A 47 -3.98 7.56 16.41
N VAL A 48 -3.56 8.51 17.25
CA VAL A 48 -2.17 8.63 17.72
C VAL A 48 -1.78 7.44 18.59
N GLU A 49 -2.63 7.05 19.55
CA GLU A 49 -2.43 5.89 20.42
C GLU A 49 -2.32 4.58 19.65
N ALA A 50 -3.01 4.46 18.52
CA ALA A 50 -2.86 3.33 17.60
C ALA A 50 -1.54 3.35 16.79
N GLY A 51 -0.70 4.38 16.97
CA GLY A 51 0.58 4.53 16.27
C GLY A 51 0.48 5.32 14.96
N GLY A 52 -0.55 6.16 14.79
CA GLY A 52 -0.66 7.09 13.66
C GLY A 52 0.43 8.17 13.73
N ASP A 53 1.15 8.38 12.63
CA ASP A 53 2.22 9.39 12.55
C ASP A 53 1.69 10.77 12.19
N ILE A 54 0.59 10.81 11.44
CA ILE A 54 -0.07 12.03 10.96
C ILE A 54 -1.58 11.84 11.11
N VAL A 55 -2.28 12.82 11.65
CA VAL A 55 -3.74 12.83 11.73
C VAL A 55 -4.29 13.95 10.87
N ARG A 56 -5.12 13.60 9.87
CA ARG A 56 -5.76 14.59 9.00
C ARG A 56 -7.15 14.94 9.50
N VAL A 57 -7.49 16.22 9.50
CA VAL A 57 -8.82 16.77 9.76
C VAL A 57 -9.33 17.54 8.55
N ALA A 58 -10.63 17.63 8.37
CA ALA A 58 -11.25 18.41 7.30
C ALA A 58 -11.60 19.83 7.78
N VAL A 59 -11.43 20.84 6.94
CA VAL A 59 -11.83 22.21 7.22
C VAL A 59 -12.56 22.78 6.00
N ASP A 60 -13.88 23.00 6.15
CA ASP A 60 -14.77 23.50 5.10
C ASP A 60 -15.24 24.93 5.38
N SER A 61 -15.22 25.35 6.65
CA SER A 61 -15.78 26.59 7.12
C SER A 61 -14.87 27.30 8.13
N ARG A 62 -15.17 28.58 8.39
CA ARG A 62 -14.52 29.33 9.48
C ARG A 62 -14.74 28.66 10.85
N LYS A 63 -15.93 28.09 11.07
CA LYS A 63 -16.24 27.37 12.31
C LYS A 63 -15.34 26.16 12.51
N ASP A 64 -15.05 25.43 11.43
CA ASP A 64 -14.09 24.30 11.48
C ASP A 64 -12.67 24.80 11.76
N ALA A 65 -12.25 25.92 11.15
CA ALA A 65 -10.94 26.50 11.39
C ALA A 65 -10.76 26.94 12.87
N ASP A 66 -11.80 27.53 13.48
CA ASP A 66 -11.80 27.91 14.90
C ASP A 66 -11.77 26.67 15.80
N GLY A 67 -12.53 25.64 15.44
CA GLY A 67 -12.51 24.34 16.13
C GLY A 67 -11.16 23.69 16.05
N LEU A 68 -10.52 23.72 14.88
CA LEU A 68 -9.18 23.14 14.67
C LEU A 68 -8.13 23.78 15.58
N ALA A 69 -8.12 25.12 15.71
CA ALA A 69 -7.19 25.80 16.60
C ALA A 69 -7.32 25.25 18.04
N THR A 70 -8.57 25.12 18.52
CA THR A 70 -8.84 24.56 19.84
C THR A 70 -8.48 23.07 19.97
N VAL A 71 -8.63 22.29 18.90
CA VAL A 71 -8.18 20.88 18.86
C VAL A 71 -6.65 20.81 18.95
N ALA A 72 -5.94 21.63 18.18
CA ALA A 72 -4.47 21.66 18.16
C ALA A 72 -3.86 21.94 19.53
N ASP A 73 -4.48 22.85 20.30
CA ASP A 73 -4.05 23.18 21.67
C ASP A 73 -4.23 22.02 22.67
N GLN A 74 -5.01 21.00 22.33
CA GLN A 74 -5.37 19.90 23.24
C GLN A 74 -4.74 18.55 22.86
N VAL A 75 -4.00 18.47 21.74
CA VAL A 75 -3.41 17.20 21.26
C VAL A 75 -1.94 17.37 20.92
N GLU A 76 -1.16 16.35 21.21
CA GLU A 76 0.21 16.21 20.70
C GLU A 76 0.21 15.32 19.46
N ALA A 77 0.02 15.92 18.28
CA ALA A 77 -0.09 15.19 17.01
C ALA A 77 0.45 16.02 15.84
N ASN A 78 1.00 15.34 14.83
CA ASN A 78 1.28 15.99 13.54
C ASN A 78 -0.04 16.15 12.79
N LEU A 79 -0.73 17.27 13.02
CA LEU A 79 -1.97 17.55 12.35
C LEU A 79 -1.76 17.92 10.89
N ALA A 80 -2.60 17.37 10.02
CA ALA A 80 -2.71 17.76 8.62
C ALA A 80 -4.14 18.23 8.34
N VAL A 81 -4.30 19.23 7.49
CA VAL A 81 -5.63 19.69 7.10
C VAL A 81 -5.92 19.36 5.66
N ASP A 82 -7.17 18.95 5.42
CA ASP A 82 -7.77 18.91 4.11
C ASP A 82 -8.51 20.23 3.86
N LEU A 83 -7.91 21.09 3.06
CA LEU A 83 -8.56 22.28 2.51
C LEU A 83 -9.50 21.81 1.41
N GLN A 84 -10.80 21.86 1.66
CA GLN A 84 -11.78 21.43 0.68
C GLN A 84 -11.85 22.42 -0.49
N GLU A 85 -12.80 23.34 -0.47
CA GLU A 85 -13.03 24.25 -1.59
C GLU A 85 -12.46 25.65 -1.34
N ASN A 86 -12.44 26.11 -0.09
CA ASN A 86 -12.00 27.45 0.27
C ASN A 86 -10.52 27.47 0.68
N TYR A 87 -9.65 27.67 -0.29
CA TYR A 87 -8.21 27.73 -0.07
C TYR A 87 -7.75 28.85 0.85
N ARG A 88 -8.51 29.97 0.97
CA ARG A 88 -8.16 31.09 1.85
C ARG A 88 -8.19 30.75 3.35
N LEU A 89 -8.87 29.67 3.72
CA LEU A 89 -8.85 29.21 5.11
C LEU A 89 -7.45 28.79 5.57
N CYS A 90 -6.51 28.56 4.63
CA CYS A 90 -5.15 28.19 4.99
C CYS A 90 -4.45 29.23 5.90
N GLU A 91 -4.69 30.55 5.73
CA GLU A 91 -4.11 31.58 6.62
C GLU A 91 -4.50 31.38 8.08
N ARG A 92 -5.75 30.95 8.31
CA ARG A 92 -6.29 30.77 9.67
C ARG A 92 -5.85 29.47 10.32
N ILE A 93 -5.57 28.45 9.54
CA ILE A 93 -5.27 27.09 10.03
C ILE A 93 -3.78 26.75 10.04
N ALA A 94 -2.97 27.36 9.17
CA ALA A 94 -1.55 27.03 9.04
C ALA A 94 -0.77 27.15 10.37
N PRO A 95 -1.01 28.14 11.24
CA PRO A 95 -0.32 28.22 12.54
C PRO A 95 -0.54 27.02 13.47
N HIS A 96 -1.54 26.19 13.21
CA HIS A 96 -1.99 25.09 14.08
C HIS A 96 -1.70 23.70 13.53
N VAL A 97 -1.07 23.59 12.33
CA VAL A 97 -0.89 22.30 11.67
C VAL A 97 0.48 22.15 11.03
N ALA A 98 0.91 20.93 10.81
CA ALA A 98 2.16 20.61 10.17
C ALA A 98 2.07 20.44 8.65
N LYS A 99 0.85 20.25 8.12
CA LYS A 99 0.67 19.99 6.68
C LYS A 99 -0.69 20.47 6.18
N LEU A 100 -0.67 21.15 5.04
CA LEU A 100 -1.84 21.55 4.28
C LEU A 100 -2.04 20.62 3.07
N ARG A 101 -3.24 20.07 2.89
CA ARG A 101 -3.58 19.36 1.67
C ARG A 101 -4.63 20.14 0.90
N TYR A 102 -4.38 20.36 -0.36
CA TYR A 102 -5.41 20.79 -1.32
C TYR A 102 -5.59 19.77 -2.43
N ASN A 103 -6.77 19.81 -3.05
CA ASN A 103 -7.06 19.05 -4.25
C ASN A 103 -7.03 19.99 -5.45
N PRO A 104 -6.15 19.78 -6.44
CA PRO A 104 -6.10 20.57 -7.66
C PRO A 104 -7.48 20.80 -8.30
N GLY A 105 -8.26 19.75 -8.44
CA GLY A 105 -9.58 19.84 -9.06
C GLY A 105 -10.66 20.56 -8.25
N HIS A 106 -10.41 20.88 -6.98
CA HIS A 106 -11.33 21.67 -6.17
C HIS A 106 -10.99 23.16 -6.08
N LEU A 107 -9.81 23.55 -6.54
CA LEU A 107 -9.38 24.96 -6.48
C LEU A 107 -10.26 25.91 -7.31
N TYR A 108 -10.97 25.40 -8.31
CA TYR A 108 -11.86 26.22 -9.14
C TYR A 108 -13.19 26.61 -8.44
N HIS A 109 -13.60 25.92 -7.39
CA HIS A 109 -14.88 26.17 -6.72
C HIS A 109 -14.93 27.54 -6.06
N HIS A 110 -13.83 28.01 -5.48
CA HIS A 110 -13.74 29.31 -4.84
C HIS A 110 -12.98 30.32 -5.72
N GLU A 111 -13.52 31.55 -5.90
CA GLU A 111 -12.94 32.57 -6.78
C GLU A 111 -12.67 32.03 -8.20
N ARG A 112 -13.70 31.59 -8.91
CA ARG A 112 -13.60 30.86 -10.20
C ARG A 112 -12.77 31.59 -11.27
N GLU A 113 -12.85 32.91 -11.31
CA GLU A 113 -12.12 33.75 -12.27
C GLU A 113 -10.62 33.86 -11.97
N LYS A 114 -10.19 33.48 -10.78
CA LYS A 114 -8.79 33.56 -10.37
C LYS A 114 -8.03 32.34 -10.87
N PRO A 115 -6.87 32.53 -11.55
CA PRO A 115 -6.04 31.43 -11.99
C PRO A 115 -5.66 30.49 -10.83
N TRP A 116 -5.68 29.19 -11.07
CA TRP A 116 -5.31 28.21 -10.05
C TRP A 116 -3.87 28.40 -9.55
N GLN A 117 -2.97 28.86 -10.43
CA GLN A 117 -1.57 29.15 -10.10
C GLN A 117 -1.46 30.19 -8.97
N ASP A 118 -2.28 31.24 -9.01
CA ASP A 118 -2.26 32.27 -7.96
C ASP A 118 -2.80 31.76 -6.63
N LYS A 119 -3.75 30.83 -6.66
CA LYS A 119 -4.26 30.17 -5.45
C LYS A 119 -3.20 29.27 -4.84
N VAL A 120 -2.46 28.51 -5.65
CA VAL A 120 -1.36 27.65 -5.19
C VAL A 120 -0.20 28.48 -4.65
N LYS A 121 0.18 29.58 -5.32
CA LYS A 121 1.20 30.52 -4.81
C LYS A 121 0.81 31.08 -3.44
N PHE A 122 -0.48 31.43 -3.28
CA PHE A 122 -0.99 31.90 -2.00
C PHE A 122 -0.88 30.82 -0.91
N ILE A 123 -1.33 29.59 -1.18
CA ILE A 123 -1.21 28.46 -0.23
C ILE A 123 0.26 28.22 0.10
N ALA A 124 1.15 28.24 -0.88
CA ALA A 124 2.59 28.02 -0.70
C ALA A 124 3.24 29.12 0.14
N GLY A 125 2.85 30.39 -0.06
CA GLY A 125 3.30 31.49 0.77
C GLY A 125 2.91 31.31 2.24
N VAL A 126 1.64 31.04 2.49
CA VAL A 126 1.14 30.78 3.86
C VAL A 126 1.83 29.55 4.48
N ALA A 127 2.02 28.48 3.72
CA ALA A 127 2.72 27.29 4.18
C ALA A 127 4.20 27.57 4.53
N ALA A 128 4.86 28.40 3.73
CA ALA A 128 6.25 28.80 3.98
C ALA A 128 6.41 29.62 5.28
N GLU A 129 5.49 30.57 5.52
CA GLU A 129 5.47 31.41 6.71
C GLU A 129 5.20 30.65 8.02
N ASN A 130 4.54 29.49 7.92
CA ASN A 130 4.12 28.68 9.08
C ASN A 130 4.82 27.32 9.16
N ASP A 131 5.90 27.11 8.43
CA ASP A 131 6.67 25.87 8.38
C ASP A 131 5.83 24.63 8.01
N CYS A 132 4.72 24.80 7.34
CA CYS A 132 3.88 23.70 6.88
C CYS A 132 4.45 23.01 5.63
N ALA A 133 4.31 21.71 5.57
CA ALA A 133 4.40 20.98 4.30
C ALA A 133 3.09 21.09 3.51
N ILE A 134 3.18 20.90 2.19
CA ILE A 134 2.01 20.83 1.32
C ILE A 134 1.83 19.39 0.83
N ARG A 135 0.58 18.93 0.69
CA ARG A 135 0.26 17.76 -0.11
C ARG A 135 -0.63 18.14 -1.29
N VAL A 136 -0.09 17.97 -2.49
CA VAL A 136 -0.86 18.00 -3.73
C VAL A 136 -1.64 16.69 -3.83
N GLY A 137 -2.96 16.78 -3.68
CA GLY A 137 -3.80 15.59 -3.54
C GLY A 137 -4.75 15.38 -4.71
N VAL A 138 -4.30 14.70 -5.76
CA VAL A 138 -5.09 14.39 -6.95
C VAL A 138 -5.89 13.10 -6.75
N ASN A 139 -7.18 13.14 -7.04
CA ASN A 139 -8.07 11.97 -7.08
C ASN A 139 -8.72 11.88 -8.45
N CYS A 140 -8.94 10.67 -8.97
CA CYS A 140 -9.54 10.43 -10.29
C CYS A 140 -10.91 11.11 -10.48
N GLY A 141 -11.75 11.08 -9.47
CA GLY A 141 -13.11 11.66 -9.51
C GLY A 141 -13.17 13.19 -9.39
N SER A 142 -12.03 13.87 -9.27
CA SER A 142 -11.97 15.32 -9.03
C SER A 142 -10.76 15.98 -9.72
N VAL A 143 -10.42 15.54 -10.91
CA VAL A 143 -9.42 16.20 -11.75
C VAL A 143 -10.09 17.42 -12.41
N ASP A 144 -9.28 18.47 -12.69
CA ASP A 144 -9.72 19.65 -13.42
C ASP A 144 -10.43 19.23 -14.72
N PRO A 145 -11.68 19.67 -14.95
CA PRO A 145 -12.44 19.30 -16.14
C PRO A 145 -11.77 19.69 -17.46
N GLU A 146 -11.01 20.80 -17.50
CA GLU A 146 -10.29 21.23 -18.71
C GLU A 146 -9.13 20.27 -19.04
N LYS A 147 -8.52 19.68 -18.02
CA LYS A 147 -7.50 18.65 -18.21
C LYS A 147 -8.13 17.32 -18.61
N ALA A 148 -9.18 16.91 -17.91
CA ALA A 148 -9.89 15.68 -18.24
C ALA A 148 -10.39 15.65 -19.69
N ALA A 149 -10.85 16.78 -20.22
CA ALA A 149 -11.35 16.89 -21.60
C ALA A 149 -10.28 16.67 -22.71
N LYS A 150 -9.00 16.63 -22.35
CA LYS A 150 -7.90 16.36 -23.31
C LYS A 150 -7.65 14.87 -23.55
N TYR A 151 -8.23 14.01 -22.73
CA TYR A 151 -8.01 12.56 -22.72
C TYR A 151 -9.28 11.81 -23.08
N GLU A 152 -9.13 10.55 -23.48
CA GLU A 152 -10.27 9.66 -23.70
C GLU A 152 -11.08 9.48 -22.39
N ALA A 153 -12.38 9.26 -22.50
CA ALA A 153 -13.29 9.25 -21.36
C ALA A 153 -12.99 8.14 -20.31
N ASP A 154 -12.32 7.08 -20.72
CA ASP A 154 -11.89 5.96 -19.88
C ASP A 154 -10.45 6.10 -19.32
N ASP A 155 -9.67 7.08 -19.82
CA ASP A 155 -8.34 7.40 -19.30
C ASP A 155 -8.43 8.31 -18.07
N SER A 156 -8.43 7.73 -16.88
CA SER A 156 -8.31 8.49 -15.64
C SER A 156 -6.86 8.73 -15.20
N ILE A 157 -5.88 8.06 -15.81
CA ILE A 157 -4.47 8.11 -15.43
C ILE A 157 -3.79 9.36 -16.01
N GLY A 158 -3.96 9.60 -17.31
CA GLY A 158 -3.36 10.74 -17.99
C GLY A 158 -3.69 12.09 -17.33
N PRO A 159 -4.98 12.41 -17.11
CA PRO A 159 -5.37 13.67 -16.47
C PRO A 159 -4.84 13.82 -15.04
N MET A 160 -4.81 12.72 -14.25
CA MET A 160 -4.24 12.76 -12.90
C MET A 160 -2.75 13.07 -12.93
N LEU A 161 -2.02 12.42 -13.84
CA LEU A 161 -0.57 12.60 -13.98
C LEU A 161 -0.25 14.04 -14.42
N GLU A 162 -0.91 14.55 -15.47
CA GLU A 162 -0.75 15.93 -15.93
C GLU A 162 -1.04 16.93 -14.81
N SER A 163 -2.14 16.74 -14.08
CA SER A 163 -2.50 17.62 -12.98
C SER A 163 -1.44 17.64 -11.89
N ALA A 164 -0.89 16.48 -11.50
CA ALA A 164 0.15 16.42 -10.49
C ALA A 164 1.46 17.08 -10.97
N MET A 165 1.86 16.85 -12.22
CA MET A 165 3.07 17.41 -12.81
C MET A 165 3.02 18.93 -12.85
N ASP A 166 1.94 19.54 -13.36
CA ASP A 166 1.78 20.99 -13.43
C ASP A 166 1.88 21.66 -12.05
N HIS A 167 1.29 21.04 -11.03
CA HIS A 167 1.36 21.57 -9.67
C HIS A 167 2.76 21.42 -9.05
N CYS A 168 3.48 20.34 -9.36
CA CYS A 168 4.87 20.17 -8.95
C CYS A 168 5.78 21.21 -9.61
N GLU A 169 5.63 21.42 -10.92
CA GLU A 169 6.39 22.41 -11.69
C GLU A 169 6.17 23.82 -11.16
N LEU A 170 4.92 24.16 -10.84
CA LEU A 170 4.62 25.47 -10.25
C LEU A 170 5.29 25.64 -8.88
N LEU A 171 5.15 24.65 -7.98
CA LEU A 171 5.75 24.71 -6.64
C LEU A 171 7.28 24.81 -6.72
N ASP A 172 7.92 24.02 -7.57
CA ASP A 172 9.37 24.07 -7.80
C ASP A 172 9.78 25.44 -8.40
N SER A 173 9.01 26.00 -9.35
CA SER A 173 9.31 27.30 -9.98
C SER A 173 9.31 28.48 -9.00
N ILE A 174 8.53 28.37 -7.92
CA ILE A 174 8.50 29.37 -6.84
C ILE A 174 9.42 29.04 -5.66
N GLY A 175 10.24 27.98 -5.78
CA GLY A 175 11.20 27.56 -4.77
C GLY A 175 10.57 26.83 -3.56
N PHE A 176 9.30 26.43 -3.62
CA PHE A 176 8.66 25.69 -2.54
C PHE A 176 8.87 24.19 -2.71
N THR A 177 9.79 23.60 -1.97
CA THR A 177 10.17 22.17 -2.10
C THR A 177 9.61 21.27 -1.01
N ARG A 178 8.98 21.81 0.04
CA ARG A 178 8.38 21.04 1.15
C ARG A 178 6.99 20.50 0.78
N TYR A 179 6.94 19.66 -0.24
CA TYR A 179 5.66 19.07 -0.63
C TYR A 179 5.77 17.57 -0.92
N VAL A 180 4.65 16.90 -0.80
CA VAL A 180 4.42 15.51 -1.19
C VAL A 180 3.24 15.43 -2.16
N VAL A 181 3.19 14.39 -2.97
CA VAL A 181 2.09 14.18 -3.94
C VAL A 181 1.30 12.94 -3.59
N SER A 182 0.01 12.94 -3.88
CA SER A 182 -0.81 11.73 -3.85
C SER A 182 -1.68 11.64 -5.10
N LEU A 183 -1.67 10.48 -5.74
CA LEU A 183 -2.46 10.14 -6.93
C LEU A 183 -3.31 8.93 -6.56
N LYS A 184 -4.63 9.11 -6.47
CA LYS A 184 -5.54 8.12 -5.92
C LYS A 184 -6.70 7.81 -6.84
N ASP A 185 -7.02 6.53 -6.89
CA ASP A 185 -8.19 5.98 -7.55
C ASP A 185 -8.84 4.93 -6.62
N SER A 186 -10.06 4.52 -6.89
CA SER A 186 -10.73 3.42 -6.22
C SER A 186 -10.30 2.05 -6.78
N ASP A 187 -9.72 2.03 -7.98
CA ASP A 187 -9.12 0.86 -8.60
C ASP A 187 -7.64 0.75 -8.22
N PRO A 188 -7.22 -0.31 -7.50
CA PRO A 188 -5.83 -0.52 -7.12
C PRO A 188 -4.88 -0.64 -8.31
N ALA A 189 -5.33 -1.15 -9.47
CA ALA A 189 -4.49 -1.25 -10.66
C ALA A 189 -4.15 0.14 -11.22
N LYS A 190 -5.13 1.05 -11.24
CA LYS A 190 -4.91 2.45 -11.64
C LYS A 190 -4.03 3.19 -10.64
N VAL A 191 -4.20 2.96 -9.33
CA VAL A 191 -3.31 3.51 -8.30
C VAL A 191 -1.87 3.05 -8.51
N ILE A 192 -1.64 1.78 -8.80
CA ILE A 192 -0.31 1.25 -9.10
C ILE A 192 0.28 1.95 -10.31
N GLU A 193 -0.45 2.00 -11.40
CA GLU A 193 0.06 2.51 -12.67
C GLU A 193 0.36 4.02 -12.61
N VAL A 194 -0.55 4.84 -12.06
CA VAL A 194 -0.33 6.28 -12.00
C VAL A 194 0.84 6.66 -11.07
N ASN A 195 0.98 5.98 -9.92
CA ASN A 195 2.09 6.26 -9.00
C ASN A 195 3.42 5.76 -9.55
N ARG A 196 3.44 4.63 -10.28
CA ARG A 196 4.64 4.15 -10.98
C ARG A 196 5.10 5.15 -12.04
N ARG A 197 4.20 5.60 -12.93
CA ARG A 197 4.53 6.60 -13.98
C ARG A 197 4.98 7.93 -13.38
N PHE A 198 4.35 8.36 -12.30
CA PHE A 198 4.77 9.58 -11.61
C PHE A 198 6.17 9.43 -11.01
N ALA A 199 6.44 8.33 -10.32
CA ALA A 199 7.74 8.07 -9.70
C ALA A 199 8.90 7.94 -10.73
N GLU A 200 8.61 7.47 -11.95
CA GLU A 200 9.57 7.45 -13.06
C GLU A 200 9.93 8.85 -13.56
N GLN A 201 8.94 9.76 -13.61
CA GLN A 201 9.14 11.14 -14.07
C GLN A 201 9.66 12.07 -12.97
N ARG A 202 9.26 11.82 -11.73
CA ARG A 202 9.61 12.60 -10.55
C ARG A 202 10.07 11.69 -9.39
N PRO A 203 11.22 11.04 -9.55
CA PRO A 203 11.78 10.15 -8.53
C PRO A 203 12.20 10.90 -7.25
N ASP A 204 12.34 12.22 -7.34
CA ASP A 204 12.70 13.14 -6.27
C ASP A 204 11.55 13.54 -5.35
N VAL A 205 10.28 13.32 -5.75
CA VAL A 205 9.09 13.78 -5.03
C VAL A 205 8.52 12.67 -4.14
N PRO A 206 8.39 12.89 -2.83
CA PRO A 206 7.78 11.90 -1.93
C PRO A 206 6.30 11.66 -2.26
N LEU A 207 5.89 10.39 -2.24
CA LEU A 207 4.53 9.97 -2.54
C LEU A 207 3.75 9.54 -1.29
N HIS A 208 2.49 10.00 -1.22
CA HIS A 208 1.50 9.56 -0.26
C HIS A 208 0.55 8.58 -0.92
N LEU A 209 0.71 7.29 -0.65
CA LEU A 209 -0.09 6.23 -1.24
C LEU A 209 -1.44 6.03 -0.54
N GLY A 210 -2.42 5.61 -1.31
CA GLY A 210 -3.73 5.21 -0.80
C GLY A 210 -4.68 4.86 -1.92
N VAL A 211 -5.56 3.91 -1.66
CA VAL A 211 -6.74 3.63 -2.49
C VAL A 211 -7.88 4.44 -1.93
N THR A 212 -8.54 5.28 -2.73
CA THR A 212 -9.72 6.03 -2.29
C THR A 212 -10.95 5.13 -2.38
N GLU A 213 -11.93 5.36 -1.49
CA GLU A 213 -13.20 4.60 -1.52
C GLU A 213 -13.00 3.08 -1.53
N ALA A 214 -12.01 2.60 -0.78
CA ALA A 214 -11.63 1.18 -0.79
C ALA A 214 -12.76 0.26 -0.30
N GLY A 215 -13.66 0.77 0.54
CA GLY A 215 -14.83 0.05 1.06
C GLY A 215 -14.64 -0.50 2.47
N MET A 216 -15.49 -1.44 2.85
CA MET A 216 -15.48 -2.08 4.16
C MET A 216 -14.37 -3.12 4.28
N PRO A 217 -13.88 -3.43 5.51
CA PRO A 217 -13.07 -4.64 5.73
C PRO A 217 -13.91 -5.91 5.45
N PRO A 218 -13.32 -7.01 4.93
CA PRO A 218 -11.90 -7.14 4.58
C PRO A 218 -11.54 -6.56 3.20
N ASP A 219 -12.52 -6.31 2.32
CA ASP A 219 -12.29 -5.99 0.90
C ASP A 219 -11.47 -4.70 0.71
N GLY A 220 -11.76 -3.67 1.52
CA GLY A 220 -11.01 -2.42 1.49
C GLY A 220 -9.53 -2.60 1.87
N ILE A 221 -9.25 -3.52 2.81
CA ILE A 221 -7.88 -3.86 3.22
C ILE A 221 -7.18 -4.61 2.09
N ILE A 222 -7.87 -5.56 1.43
CA ILE A 222 -7.33 -6.33 0.31
C ILE A 222 -6.96 -5.41 -0.86
N LYS A 223 -7.86 -4.53 -1.29
CA LYS A 223 -7.58 -3.55 -2.36
C LYS A 223 -6.38 -2.66 -2.04
N THR A 224 -6.33 -2.16 -0.80
CA THR A 224 -5.23 -1.30 -0.34
C THR A 224 -3.91 -2.08 -0.31
N ARG A 225 -3.92 -3.31 0.19
CA ARG A 225 -2.75 -4.20 0.23
C ARG A 225 -2.19 -4.45 -1.16
N ILE A 226 -3.03 -4.74 -2.16
CA ILE A 226 -2.60 -4.95 -3.55
C ILE A 226 -1.78 -3.75 -4.04
N ALA A 227 -2.29 -2.53 -3.88
CA ALA A 227 -1.58 -1.34 -4.32
C ALA A 227 -0.28 -1.10 -3.55
N PHE A 228 -0.30 -1.23 -2.22
CA PHE A 228 0.86 -0.95 -1.38
C PHE A 228 1.98 -1.96 -1.57
N GLU A 229 1.67 -3.25 -1.64
CA GLU A 229 2.67 -4.28 -1.88
C GLU A 229 3.35 -4.10 -3.24
N GLN A 230 2.59 -3.76 -4.30
CA GLN A 230 3.14 -3.53 -5.63
C GLN A 230 4.03 -2.27 -5.72
N LEU A 231 3.69 -1.22 -5.00
CA LEU A 231 4.44 0.04 -5.06
C LEU A 231 5.62 0.05 -4.09
N ILE A 232 5.38 -0.31 -2.82
CA ILE A 232 6.41 -0.23 -1.77
C ILE A 232 7.51 -1.26 -1.99
N SER A 233 7.19 -2.46 -2.53
CA SER A 233 8.21 -3.44 -2.91
C SER A 233 9.13 -2.97 -4.04
N ARG A 234 8.75 -1.92 -4.77
CA ARG A 234 9.56 -1.25 -5.79
C ARG A 234 10.20 0.06 -5.29
N GLY A 235 10.17 0.31 -3.98
CA GLY A 235 10.74 1.53 -3.39
C GLY A 235 9.87 2.78 -3.52
N ILE A 236 8.62 2.66 -3.99
CA ILE A 236 7.70 3.78 -4.22
C ILE A 236 6.78 3.97 -3.03
N GLY A 237 6.77 5.17 -2.42
CA GLY A 237 5.86 5.55 -1.35
C GLY A 237 6.57 5.90 -0.04
N ASP A 238 6.25 7.06 0.51
CA ASP A 238 6.88 7.65 1.70
C ASP A 238 5.90 7.86 2.83
N THR A 239 4.62 8.01 2.53
CA THR A 239 3.53 7.96 3.50
C THR A 239 2.36 7.15 2.94
N ILE A 240 1.55 6.57 3.82
CA ILE A 240 0.38 5.79 3.43
C ILE A 240 -0.88 6.19 4.18
N ARG A 241 -2.04 5.96 3.57
CA ARG A 241 -3.33 5.93 4.26
C ARG A 241 -4.17 4.77 3.77
N VAL A 242 -4.59 3.93 4.70
CA VAL A 242 -5.67 2.97 4.50
C VAL A 242 -6.99 3.71 4.66
N SER A 243 -7.91 3.64 3.69
CA SER A 243 -9.20 4.35 3.72
C SER A 243 -10.32 3.34 3.77
N LEU A 244 -10.93 3.16 4.95
CA LEU A 244 -11.96 2.18 5.18
C LEU A 244 -13.30 2.81 5.56
N THR A 245 -14.38 2.18 5.14
CA THR A 245 -15.73 2.48 5.63
C THR A 245 -15.89 1.82 7.01
N LEU A 246 -15.70 2.61 8.05
CA LEU A 246 -15.75 2.19 9.46
C LEU A 246 -16.61 3.15 10.28
N PRO A 247 -17.24 2.68 11.37
CA PRO A 247 -17.78 3.54 12.39
C PRO A 247 -16.72 4.53 12.92
N ASN A 248 -17.16 5.70 13.37
CA ASN A 248 -16.26 6.78 13.76
C ASN A 248 -15.31 6.39 14.92
N ASP A 249 -15.75 5.59 15.86
CA ASP A 249 -14.98 5.09 16.99
C ASP A 249 -13.92 4.05 16.61
N ARG A 250 -13.97 3.51 15.38
CA ARG A 250 -13.06 2.48 14.86
C ARG A 250 -12.04 3.01 13.85
N LYS A 251 -11.92 4.32 13.67
CA LYS A 251 -10.96 4.90 12.70
C LYS A 251 -9.48 4.56 12.98
N HIS A 252 -9.13 4.25 14.20
CA HIS A 252 -7.80 3.77 14.58
C HIS A 252 -7.42 2.44 13.91
N GLU A 253 -8.40 1.64 13.48
CA GLU A 253 -8.13 0.37 12.76
C GLU A 253 -7.48 0.60 11.39
N GLU A 254 -7.66 1.76 10.76
CA GLU A 254 -6.92 2.13 9.55
C GLU A 254 -5.40 2.15 9.80
N ILE A 255 -4.98 2.57 11.00
CA ILE A 255 -3.57 2.57 11.40
C ILE A 255 -3.05 1.16 11.60
N ALA A 256 -3.77 0.32 12.33
CA ALA A 256 -3.40 -1.08 12.54
C ALA A 256 -3.26 -1.85 11.21
N ALA A 257 -4.22 -1.66 10.30
CA ALA A 257 -4.15 -2.26 8.96
C ALA A 257 -2.93 -1.75 8.16
N GLY A 258 -2.66 -0.45 8.19
CA GLY A 258 -1.50 0.15 7.52
C GLY A 258 -0.17 -0.36 8.07
N ARG A 259 -0.01 -0.42 9.40
CA ARG A 259 1.17 -0.98 10.07
C ARG A 259 1.38 -2.44 9.74
N GLY A 260 0.31 -3.25 9.79
CA GLY A 260 0.38 -4.68 9.45
C GLY A 260 0.81 -4.92 7.99
N ILE A 261 0.33 -4.12 7.03
CA ILE A 261 0.77 -4.21 5.63
C ILE A 261 2.25 -3.85 5.51
N LEU A 262 2.72 -2.76 6.15
CA LEU A 262 4.12 -2.35 6.11
C LEU A 262 5.05 -3.40 6.76
N GLU A 263 4.63 -3.97 7.87
CA GLU A 263 5.37 -5.06 8.53
C GLU A 263 5.46 -6.31 7.65
N ASP A 264 4.36 -6.69 7.00
CA ASP A 264 4.36 -7.82 6.07
C ASP A 264 5.34 -7.59 4.91
N ILE A 265 5.34 -6.39 4.31
CA ILE A 265 6.26 -6.05 3.24
C ILE A 265 7.72 -6.09 3.73
N ALA A 266 8.02 -5.49 4.88
CA ALA A 266 9.37 -5.46 5.44
C ALA A 266 9.91 -6.87 5.73
N ASN A 267 9.03 -7.82 6.07
CA ASN A 267 9.36 -9.22 6.33
C ASN A 267 9.27 -10.12 5.08
N GLY A 268 9.12 -9.54 3.89
CA GLY A 268 9.03 -10.29 2.64
C GLY A 268 7.70 -11.06 2.46
N ARG A 269 6.72 -10.82 3.30
CA ARG A 269 5.38 -11.46 3.21
C ARG A 269 4.47 -10.70 2.25
N VAL A 270 4.88 -10.59 1.00
CA VAL A 270 4.11 -9.96 -0.07
C VAL A 270 3.18 -11.00 -0.70
N ARG A 271 1.88 -10.73 -0.70
CA ARG A 271 0.83 -11.69 -1.10
C ARG A 271 0.16 -11.35 -2.43
N SER A 272 0.17 -10.08 -2.82
CA SER A 272 -0.46 -9.59 -4.05
C SER A 272 0.47 -9.60 -5.25
N VAL A 273 1.78 -9.67 -5.03
CA VAL A 273 2.76 -9.90 -6.08
C VAL A 273 2.88 -11.41 -6.25
N VAL A 274 1.86 -12.03 -6.77
CA VAL A 274 2.05 -13.32 -7.39
C VAL A 274 2.82 -13.05 -8.67
N ASN A 275 4.12 -13.30 -8.65
CA ASN A 275 4.84 -13.52 -9.88
C ASN A 275 4.22 -14.78 -10.48
N PHE A 276 3.30 -14.62 -11.42
CA PHE A 276 2.90 -15.69 -12.33
C PHE A 276 4.03 -16.09 -13.29
N ASN A 277 5.21 -15.51 -13.12
CA ASN A 277 6.42 -16.01 -13.71
C ASN A 277 6.74 -17.35 -13.05
N THR A 278 6.67 -18.39 -13.84
CA THR A 278 7.16 -19.74 -13.55
C THR A 278 8.67 -19.81 -13.23
N SER A 279 9.29 -18.67 -12.98
CA SER A 279 10.73 -18.52 -12.66
C SER A 279 11.07 -18.73 -11.18
N GLY A 280 10.09 -18.95 -10.31
CA GLY A 280 10.29 -19.18 -8.88
C GLY A 280 9.55 -20.40 -8.37
N LEU A 281 9.76 -20.69 -7.08
CA LEU A 281 9.08 -21.79 -6.39
C LEU A 281 7.56 -21.59 -6.40
N ASN A 282 6.85 -22.58 -6.92
CA ASN A 282 5.40 -22.64 -6.94
C ASN A 282 4.92 -23.81 -6.07
N ILE A 283 4.07 -23.55 -5.07
CA ILE A 283 3.47 -24.59 -4.23
C ILE A 283 1.98 -24.66 -4.53
N ILE A 284 1.54 -25.81 -4.99
CA ILE A 284 0.13 -26.12 -5.25
C ILE A 284 -0.39 -27.01 -4.12
N SER A 285 -1.56 -26.71 -3.59
CA SER A 285 -2.23 -27.59 -2.63
C SER A 285 -3.72 -27.69 -2.90
N CYS A 286 -4.31 -28.85 -2.63
CA CYS A 286 -5.73 -29.03 -2.82
C CYS A 286 -6.57 -28.27 -1.78
N PRO A 287 -7.83 -27.85 -2.14
CA PRO A 287 -8.64 -27.00 -1.28
C PRO A 287 -9.29 -27.70 -0.09
N SER A 288 -8.88 -28.90 0.27
CA SER A 288 -9.48 -29.74 1.34
C SER A 288 -10.98 -29.96 1.12
N CYS A 289 -11.37 -31.15 0.82
CA CYS A 289 -12.78 -31.52 0.67
C CYS A 289 -13.06 -32.83 1.42
N SER A 290 -14.29 -33.35 1.34
CA SER A 290 -14.71 -34.60 1.98
C SER A 290 -13.94 -35.87 1.55
N ARG A 291 -13.05 -35.75 0.53
CA ARG A 291 -12.17 -36.83 0.07
C ARG A 291 -10.82 -36.88 0.76
N VAL A 292 -10.49 -35.85 1.56
CA VAL A 292 -9.26 -35.86 2.36
C VAL A 292 -9.32 -36.98 3.37
N GLU A 293 -8.33 -37.84 3.33
CA GLU A 293 -8.27 -39.06 4.16
C GLU A 293 -7.61 -38.82 5.50
N ASN A 294 -6.81 -37.75 5.63
CA ASN A 294 -6.17 -37.33 6.88
C ASN A 294 -6.00 -35.81 6.90
N GLU A 295 -6.60 -35.13 7.88
CA GLU A 295 -6.53 -33.67 8.03
C GLU A 295 -5.11 -33.13 8.28
N ALA A 296 -4.17 -33.98 8.74
CA ALA A 296 -2.77 -33.62 8.90
C ALA A 296 -2.09 -33.14 7.60
N PHE A 297 -2.71 -33.38 6.43
CA PHE A 297 -2.18 -32.82 5.18
C PHE A 297 -2.22 -31.29 5.16
N VAL A 298 -3.11 -30.63 5.89
CA VAL A 298 -3.20 -29.16 5.96
C VAL A 298 -1.96 -28.60 6.66
N ASP A 299 -1.61 -29.22 7.80
CA ASP A 299 -0.38 -28.86 8.53
C ASP A 299 0.87 -29.20 7.72
N LEU A 300 0.83 -30.33 7.00
CA LEU A 300 1.90 -30.70 6.08
C LEU A 300 2.10 -29.66 4.96
N ALA A 301 1.02 -29.18 4.35
CA ALA A 301 1.09 -28.15 3.31
C ALA A 301 1.70 -26.83 3.83
N ALA A 302 1.33 -26.44 5.05
CA ALA A 302 1.92 -25.30 5.74
C ALA A 302 3.42 -25.50 6.02
N ALA A 303 3.79 -26.66 6.55
CA ALA A 303 5.18 -27.02 6.85
C ALA A 303 6.05 -27.13 5.58
N VAL A 304 5.51 -27.67 4.48
CA VAL A 304 6.19 -27.67 3.17
C VAL A 304 6.48 -26.25 2.72
N LYS A 305 5.50 -25.35 2.81
CA LYS A 305 5.69 -23.94 2.43
C LYS A 305 6.79 -23.24 3.24
N GLU A 306 6.83 -23.50 4.54
CA GLU A 306 7.85 -22.93 5.43
C GLU A 306 9.23 -23.52 5.14
N MET A 307 9.33 -24.84 5.05
CA MET A 307 10.57 -25.56 4.84
C MET A 307 11.22 -25.23 3.49
N THR A 308 10.43 -24.97 2.45
CA THR A 308 10.91 -24.71 1.09
C THR A 308 11.18 -23.24 0.79
N ALA A 309 10.99 -22.34 1.76
CA ALA A 309 11.17 -20.89 1.60
C ALA A 309 12.56 -20.47 1.05
N TYR A 310 13.60 -21.26 1.33
CA TYR A 310 14.96 -21.03 0.82
C TYR A 310 15.10 -21.25 -0.70
N ALA A 311 14.16 -21.98 -1.32
CA ALA A 311 14.18 -22.33 -2.73
C ALA A 311 13.38 -21.34 -3.63
N GLN A 312 12.98 -20.19 -3.13
CA GLN A 312 12.09 -19.23 -3.82
C GLN A 312 12.60 -18.76 -5.19
N GLU A 313 13.91 -18.73 -5.40
CA GLU A 313 14.52 -18.28 -6.66
C GLU A 313 14.60 -19.39 -7.73
N HIS A 314 14.22 -20.62 -7.39
CA HIS A 314 14.27 -21.75 -8.30
C HIS A 314 12.90 -22.02 -8.92
N ALA A 315 12.86 -22.18 -10.26
CA ALA A 315 11.65 -22.53 -11.02
C ALA A 315 11.25 -23.99 -10.75
N ILE A 316 10.68 -24.28 -9.57
CA ILE A 316 10.28 -25.61 -9.12
C ILE A 316 8.83 -25.57 -8.67
N THR A 317 8.04 -26.53 -9.11
CA THR A 317 6.66 -26.73 -8.65
C THR A 317 6.61 -27.90 -7.69
N ILE A 318 6.03 -27.67 -6.49
CA ILE A 318 5.74 -28.70 -5.50
C ILE A 318 4.23 -28.80 -5.29
N ALA A 319 3.66 -29.99 -5.46
CA ALA A 319 2.25 -30.25 -5.25
C ALA A 319 2.02 -30.99 -3.93
N VAL A 320 1.06 -30.53 -3.10
CA VAL A 320 0.64 -31.18 -1.86
C VAL A 320 -0.84 -31.50 -1.91
N MET A 321 -1.19 -32.77 -2.10
CA MET A 321 -2.55 -33.23 -2.34
C MET A 321 -3.07 -34.09 -1.19
N GLY A 322 -4.29 -33.79 -0.71
CA GLY A 322 -4.88 -34.40 0.47
C GLY A 322 -5.58 -35.74 0.24
N CYS A 323 -5.66 -36.25 -0.99
CA CYS A 323 -6.36 -37.52 -1.26
C CYS A 323 -5.83 -38.25 -2.50
N ARG A 324 -6.16 -39.54 -2.61
CA ARG A 324 -5.80 -40.40 -3.73
C ARG A 324 -6.55 -40.14 -5.03
N VAL A 325 -7.62 -39.34 -5.01
CA VAL A 325 -8.44 -39.14 -6.23
C VAL A 325 -7.74 -38.22 -7.22
N ASN A 326 -7.33 -37.03 -6.79
CA ASN A 326 -6.60 -36.09 -7.63
C ASN A 326 -5.07 -36.15 -7.38
N GLY A 327 -4.66 -36.69 -6.21
CA GLY A 327 -3.27 -36.74 -5.79
C GLY A 327 -2.31 -37.28 -6.85
N PRO A 328 -2.51 -38.49 -7.37
CA PRO A 328 -1.57 -39.05 -8.37
C PRO A 328 -1.44 -38.20 -9.63
N GLY A 329 -2.55 -37.69 -10.19
CA GLY A 329 -2.52 -36.89 -11.43
C GLY A 329 -1.88 -35.50 -11.24
N GLU A 330 -2.33 -34.77 -10.23
CA GLU A 330 -1.81 -33.42 -9.94
C GLU A 330 -0.31 -33.42 -9.53
N THR A 331 0.15 -34.52 -8.92
CA THR A 331 1.56 -34.69 -8.56
C THR A 331 2.44 -35.10 -9.75
N ASP A 332 1.86 -35.67 -10.80
CA ASP A 332 2.61 -36.04 -12.04
C ASP A 332 3.06 -34.81 -12.82
N ASP A 333 2.28 -33.73 -12.76
CA ASP A 333 2.58 -32.46 -13.44
C ASP A 333 3.52 -31.55 -12.62
N ALA A 334 3.81 -31.90 -11.36
CA ALA A 334 4.73 -31.15 -10.50
C ALA A 334 6.14 -31.74 -10.55
N ASP A 335 7.16 -30.91 -10.30
CA ASP A 335 8.54 -31.38 -10.16
C ASP A 335 8.71 -32.36 -8.98
N LEU A 336 8.08 -32.01 -7.84
CA LEU A 336 7.96 -32.88 -6.67
C LEU A 336 6.49 -32.90 -6.22
N GLY A 337 5.99 -34.07 -5.91
CA GLY A 337 4.60 -34.29 -5.55
C GLY A 337 4.44 -35.07 -4.26
N LEU A 338 3.56 -34.59 -3.39
CA LEU A 338 3.11 -35.25 -2.17
C LEU A 338 1.63 -35.52 -2.30
N TRP A 339 1.20 -36.79 -2.24
CA TRP A 339 -0.21 -37.08 -2.07
C TRP A 339 -0.44 -37.92 -0.81
N CYS A 340 -1.40 -37.46 -0.01
CA CYS A 340 -1.64 -37.96 1.32
C CYS A 340 -2.66 -39.10 1.31
N ALA A 341 -2.30 -40.20 1.97
CA ALA A 341 -3.15 -41.33 2.34
C ALA A 341 -3.41 -41.30 3.86
N PRO A 342 -4.25 -42.17 4.42
CA PRO A 342 -4.58 -42.14 5.85
C PRO A 342 -3.39 -42.13 6.81
N ASN A 343 -2.35 -42.91 6.52
CA ASN A 343 -1.20 -43.08 7.39
C ASN A 343 0.15 -42.76 6.77
N PHE A 344 0.18 -42.51 5.47
CA PHE A 344 1.40 -42.27 4.71
C PHE A 344 1.22 -41.13 3.73
N VAL A 345 2.34 -40.50 3.36
CA VAL A 345 2.44 -39.51 2.29
C VAL A 345 3.30 -40.12 1.17
N ASN A 346 2.76 -40.18 -0.02
CA ASN A 346 3.48 -40.67 -1.17
C ASN A 346 4.28 -39.54 -1.80
N LEU A 347 5.60 -39.73 -1.97
CA LEU A 347 6.50 -38.79 -2.59
C LEU A 347 6.76 -39.19 -4.04
N LYS A 348 6.66 -38.21 -4.94
CA LYS A 348 6.91 -38.39 -6.37
C LYS A 348 7.84 -37.31 -6.91
N LYS A 349 8.50 -37.63 -8.03
CA LYS A 349 9.30 -36.68 -8.85
C LYS A 349 8.75 -36.77 -10.29
N GLY A 350 7.87 -35.82 -10.62
CA GLY A 350 7.00 -35.98 -11.78
C GLY A 350 6.21 -37.31 -11.68
N PRO A 351 6.07 -38.08 -12.74
CA PRO A 351 5.34 -39.36 -12.71
C PRO A 351 6.06 -40.49 -11.96
N LYS A 352 7.33 -40.29 -11.57
CA LYS A 352 8.11 -41.33 -10.88
C LYS A 352 7.81 -41.36 -9.37
N GLU A 353 7.34 -42.51 -8.88
CA GLU A 353 7.20 -42.75 -7.44
C GLU A 353 8.57 -42.91 -6.78
N LEU A 354 8.79 -42.22 -5.66
CA LEU A 354 10.00 -42.31 -4.84
C LEU A 354 9.80 -43.14 -3.59
N GLY A 355 8.56 -43.19 -3.07
CA GLY A 355 8.21 -44.00 -1.90
C GLY A 355 7.01 -43.44 -1.13
N ALA A 356 6.58 -44.18 -0.12
CA ALA A 356 5.54 -43.77 0.83
C ALA A 356 6.17 -43.69 2.24
N TYR A 357 5.98 -42.58 2.92
CA TYR A 357 6.61 -42.27 4.19
C TYR A 357 5.56 -41.86 5.23
N PRO A 358 5.79 -42.12 6.52
CA PRO A 358 4.99 -41.54 7.59
C PRO A 358 4.98 -40.00 7.52
N TYR A 359 3.93 -39.36 8.05
CA TYR A 359 3.81 -37.89 8.03
C TYR A 359 4.98 -37.18 8.73
N GLU A 360 5.52 -37.77 9.78
CA GLU A 360 6.68 -37.28 10.55
C GLU A 360 8.02 -37.38 9.81
N GLU A 361 8.12 -38.27 8.80
CA GLU A 361 9.36 -38.53 8.06
C GLU A 361 9.41 -37.88 6.68
N ILE A 362 8.26 -37.36 6.18
CA ILE A 362 8.17 -36.90 4.79
C ILE A 362 8.95 -35.61 4.53
N LEU A 363 8.99 -34.66 5.48
CA LEU A 363 9.65 -33.37 5.27
C LEU A 363 11.17 -33.49 5.04
N PRO A 364 11.92 -34.29 5.84
CA PRO A 364 13.33 -34.55 5.54
C PRO A 364 13.54 -35.16 4.15
N ARG A 365 12.70 -36.09 3.73
CA ARG A 365 12.78 -36.74 2.42
C ARG A 365 12.49 -35.78 1.28
N LEU A 366 11.46 -34.96 1.43
CA LEU A 366 11.15 -33.89 0.46
C LEU A 366 12.33 -32.94 0.30
N ARG A 367 12.98 -32.58 1.39
CA ARG A 367 14.13 -31.66 1.39
C ARG A 367 15.32 -32.28 0.63
N GLU A 368 15.65 -33.52 0.87
CA GLU A 368 16.72 -34.25 0.14
C GLU A 368 16.47 -34.23 -1.38
N GLU A 369 15.24 -34.50 -1.81
CA GLU A 369 14.89 -34.50 -3.24
C GLU A 369 14.87 -33.07 -3.83
N LEU A 370 14.43 -32.06 -3.05
CA LEU A 370 14.44 -30.66 -3.46
C LEU A 370 15.89 -30.18 -3.65
N ASP A 371 16.78 -30.45 -2.71
CA ASP A 371 18.18 -30.04 -2.78
C ASP A 371 18.87 -30.72 -4.00
N SER A 372 18.64 -32.01 -4.21
CA SER A 372 19.13 -32.74 -5.39
C SER A 372 18.60 -32.16 -6.71
N LEU A 373 17.34 -31.72 -6.72
CA LEU A 373 16.74 -31.09 -7.91
C LEU A 373 17.36 -29.71 -8.20
N ILE A 374 17.58 -28.90 -7.17
CA ILE A 374 18.24 -27.59 -7.27
C ILE A 374 19.67 -27.75 -7.82
N GLU A 375 20.44 -28.68 -7.24
CA GLU A 375 21.82 -28.95 -7.71
C GLU A 375 21.85 -29.39 -9.16
N SER A 376 20.95 -30.30 -9.57
CA SER A 376 20.88 -30.79 -10.94
C SER A 376 20.57 -29.69 -11.97
N ARG A 377 19.66 -28.75 -11.62
CA ARG A 377 19.30 -27.60 -12.49
C ARG A 377 20.40 -26.55 -12.53
N SER A 378 21.07 -26.30 -11.40
CA SER A 378 22.19 -25.37 -11.34
C SER A 378 23.37 -25.84 -12.18
N SER A 379 23.66 -27.15 -12.16
CA SER A 379 24.73 -27.77 -12.96
C SER A 379 24.41 -27.74 -14.46
N ALA A 380 23.15 -27.89 -14.85
CA ALA A 380 22.72 -27.82 -16.24
C ALA A 380 22.80 -26.40 -16.82
N ALA A 381 22.62 -25.36 -15.98
CA ALA A 381 22.71 -23.95 -16.37
C ALA A 381 24.16 -23.44 -16.57
N VAL A 382 25.16 -24.12 -16.01
CA VAL A 382 26.59 -23.77 -16.11
C VAL A 382 27.24 -24.44 -17.31
N GLY A 383 26.59 -25.42 -17.94
CA GLY A 383 27.10 -26.22 -19.05
C GLY A 383 26.68 -25.77 -20.46
N VAL A 384 26.11 -24.55 -20.63
CA VAL A 384 25.71 -23.99 -21.93
C VAL A 384 26.55 -22.78 -22.30
#